data_b9e0460c93c2bcfef151226fcbbad946
#
_entry.id   b9e0460c93c2bcfef151226fcbbad946
#
_cell.length_a   1.000
_cell.length_b   1.000
_cell.length_c   1.000
_cell.angle_alpha   90.00
_cell.angle_beta   90.00
_cell.angle_gamma   90.00
#
_symmetry.space_group_name_H-M   'P 1'
#
loop_
_entity.id
_entity.type
_entity.pdbx_description
1 polymer ?
#
loop_
_entity_poly.entity_id
_entity_poly.type
_entity_poly.pdbx_seq_one_letter_code
_entity_poly.pdbx_strand_id
1 'polypeptide(L)' 'MDVLGKMIKSARQERHLTQEELGNLIGVQKAQISKLESSANSATIDTILKVFGALKAEINFNVKLEDNFVKLA' A
#
# COMPACT_ATOMS: atom_id res chain seq x y z
N MET A 1 -3.00 -10.25 12.85
CA MET A 1 -2.61 -9.41 11.76
C MET A 1 -3.28 -9.88 10.49
N ASP A 2 -3.84 -9.01 9.75
CA ASP A 2 -4.54 -9.44 8.58
C ASP A 2 -3.62 -9.48 7.36
N VAL A 3 -4.11 -10.08 6.30
CA VAL A 3 -3.32 -10.28 5.12
C VAL A 3 -2.86 -8.97 4.50
N LEU A 4 -3.74 -8.01 4.46
CA LEU A 4 -3.42 -6.73 3.85
C LEU A 4 -2.34 -6.01 4.64
N GLY A 5 -2.44 -6.07 5.95
CA GLY A 5 -1.42 -5.45 6.80
C GLY A 5 -0.06 -6.09 6.59
N LYS A 6 -0.05 -7.42 6.40
CA LYS A 6 1.19 -8.12 6.18
C LYS A 6 1.76 -7.73 4.83
N MET A 7 0.93 -7.54 3.82
CA MET A 7 1.39 -7.15 2.51
C MET A 7 2.03 -5.78 2.55
N ILE A 8 1.44 -4.87 3.31
CA ILE A 8 1.97 -3.54 3.44
C ILE A 8 3.36 -3.59 4.10
N LYS A 9 3.47 -4.39 5.15
CA LYS A 9 4.72 -4.48 5.86
C LYS A 9 5.79 -5.09 4.97
N SER A 10 5.46 -6.15 4.23
CA SER A 10 6.39 -6.78 3.35
C SER A 10 6.86 -5.84 2.25
N ALA A 11 5.95 -5.13 1.64
CA ALA A 11 6.29 -4.21 0.58
C ALA A 11 7.19 -3.09 1.10
N ARG A 12 6.90 -2.63 2.31
CA ARG A 12 7.71 -1.59 2.92
C ARG A 12 9.14 -2.09 3.15
N GLN A 13 9.25 -3.31 3.67
CA GLN A 13 10.56 -3.87 3.96
C GLN A 13 11.34 -4.14 2.69
N GLU A 14 10.67 -4.53 1.63
CA GLU A 14 11.34 -4.73 0.38
C GLU A 14 11.92 -3.45 -0.18
N ARG A 15 11.36 -2.31 0.20
CA ARG A 15 11.87 -1.05 -0.27
C ARG A 15 12.83 -0.45 0.75
N HIS A 16 13.17 -1.19 1.78
CA HIS A 16 14.09 -0.77 2.82
C HIS A 16 13.64 0.52 3.53
N LEU A 17 12.35 0.64 3.73
CA LEU A 17 11.82 1.81 4.41
C LEU A 17 11.45 1.49 5.84
N THR A 18 11.63 2.43 6.74
CA THR A 18 11.15 2.27 8.10
C THR A 18 9.69 2.73 8.11
N GLN A 19 8.99 2.42 9.18
CA GLN A 19 7.61 2.87 9.32
C GLN A 19 7.55 4.40 9.30
N GLU A 20 8.53 5.04 9.88
CA GLU A 20 8.55 6.48 9.90
C GLU A 20 8.77 7.05 8.51
N GLU A 21 9.66 6.44 7.74
CA GLU A 21 9.91 6.90 6.38
C GLU A 21 8.68 6.74 5.51
N LEU A 22 7.98 5.63 5.64
CA LEU A 22 6.78 5.44 4.87
C LEU A 22 5.73 6.47 5.29
N GLY A 23 5.60 6.71 6.58
CA GLY A 23 4.64 7.69 7.07
C GLY A 23 4.94 9.08 6.50
N ASN A 24 6.21 9.43 6.42
CA ASN A 24 6.58 10.73 5.88
C ASN A 24 6.22 10.85 4.41
N LEU A 25 6.30 9.77 3.67
CA LEU A 25 5.97 9.82 2.26
C LEU A 25 4.49 10.09 2.01
N ILE A 26 3.64 9.66 2.89
CA ILE A 26 2.21 9.84 2.69
C ILE A 26 1.58 10.83 3.66
N GLY A 27 2.40 11.46 4.46
CA GLY A 27 1.90 12.49 5.36
C GLY A 27 1.20 12.01 6.61
N VAL A 28 1.58 10.84 7.12
CA VAL A 28 0.98 10.35 8.35
C VAL A 28 2.08 9.98 9.33
N GLN A 29 1.71 9.74 10.55
CA GLN A 29 2.68 9.44 11.57
C GLN A 29 3.07 7.99 11.59
N LYS A 30 4.22 7.69 12.16
CA LYS A 30 4.70 6.34 12.29
C LYS A 30 3.67 5.44 12.95
N ALA A 31 3.00 5.93 13.96
CA ALA A 31 2.02 5.14 14.68
C ALA A 31 0.88 4.69 13.76
N GLN A 32 0.53 5.50 12.77
CA GLN A 32 -0.50 5.15 11.86
C GLN A 32 -0.04 4.01 10.96
N ILE A 33 1.21 4.01 10.55
CA ILE A 33 1.75 2.94 9.71
C ILE A 33 1.79 1.65 10.53
N SER A 34 2.20 1.74 11.78
CA SER A 34 2.24 0.58 12.64
C SER A 34 0.85 -0.02 12.77
N LYS A 35 -0.16 0.82 12.92
CA LYS A 35 -1.50 0.35 13.05
C LYS A 35 -1.99 -0.29 11.77
N LEU A 36 -1.65 0.28 10.63
CA LEU A 36 -2.06 -0.29 9.36
C LEU A 36 -1.44 -1.67 9.16
N GLU A 37 -0.22 -1.84 9.55
CA GLU A 37 0.45 -3.13 9.38
C GLU A 37 -0.15 -4.19 10.31
N SER A 38 -0.74 -3.77 11.40
CA SER A 38 -1.37 -4.72 12.29
C SER A 38 -2.81 -4.99 11.89
N SER A 39 -3.50 -3.99 11.40
CA SER A 39 -4.91 -4.15 11.12
C SER A 39 -5.35 -3.20 10.02
N ALA A 40 -5.05 -3.56 8.81
CA ALA A 40 -5.38 -2.72 7.68
C ALA A 40 -6.86 -2.68 7.34
N ASN A 41 -7.61 -3.64 7.81
CA ASN A 41 -9.01 -3.66 7.45
C ASN A 41 -9.82 -2.54 8.08
N SER A 42 -9.24 -1.77 8.99
CA SER A 42 -9.98 -0.63 9.52
C SER A 42 -9.58 0.63 8.75
N ALA A 43 -8.74 0.53 7.76
CA ALA A 43 -8.34 1.71 7.01
C ALA A 43 -9.26 1.92 5.83
N THR A 44 -9.34 3.14 5.36
CA THR A 44 -10.17 3.43 4.20
C THR A 44 -9.41 3.01 2.95
N ILE A 45 -10.14 2.85 1.87
CA ILE A 45 -9.55 2.50 0.60
C ILE A 45 -8.59 3.60 0.19
N ASP A 46 -8.95 4.84 0.46
CA ASP A 46 -8.10 5.96 0.11
C ASP A 46 -6.73 5.83 0.75
N THR A 47 -6.70 5.47 2.02
CA THR A 47 -5.45 5.32 2.74
C THR A 47 -4.65 4.15 2.17
N ILE A 48 -5.31 3.06 1.86
CA ILE A 48 -4.65 1.90 1.32
C ILE A 48 -4.01 2.25 -0.02
N LEU A 49 -4.73 2.97 -0.86
CA LEU A 49 -4.18 3.35 -2.15
C LEU A 49 -2.98 4.28 -2.00
N LYS A 50 -3.01 5.16 -1.01
CA LYS A 50 -1.91 6.05 -0.79
C LYS A 50 -0.67 5.27 -0.37
N VAL A 51 -0.86 4.28 0.48
CA VAL A 51 0.24 3.48 0.97
C VAL A 51 0.88 2.72 -0.19
N PHE A 52 0.06 2.05 -0.99
CA PHE A 52 0.60 1.28 -2.09
C PHE A 52 1.23 2.20 -3.15
N GLY A 53 0.66 3.37 -3.34
CA GLY A 53 1.25 4.32 -4.26
C GLY A 53 2.64 4.76 -3.80
N ALA A 54 2.79 5.00 -2.50
CA ALA A 54 4.06 5.42 -1.97
C ALA A 54 5.10 4.30 -2.06
N LEU A 55 4.65 3.06 -1.92
CA LEU A 55 5.55 1.94 -1.98
C LEU A 55 5.83 1.57 -3.44
N LYS A 56 5.10 2.17 -4.35
CA LYS A 56 5.23 1.86 -5.74
C LYS A 56 5.04 0.41 -5.97
N ALA A 57 4.14 -0.16 -5.18
CA ALA A 57 3.86 -1.55 -5.29
C ALA A 57 3.16 -1.67 -6.60
N GLU A 58 3.69 -2.31 -7.52
CA GLU A 58 3.11 -2.45 -8.72
C GLU A 58 2.03 -3.33 -8.70
N ILE A 59 0.90 -2.93 -8.51
CA ILE A 59 -0.20 -3.77 -8.50
C ILE A 59 -0.48 -3.88 -9.89
N ASN A 60 0.10 -4.68 -10.52
CA ASN A 60 -0.05 -4.83 -11.89
C ASN A 60 -1.29 -5.20 -12.52
N PHE A 61 -2.33 -5.30 -11.80
CA PHE A 61 -3.55 -5.69 -12.43
C PHE A 61 -3.87 -4.67 -13.48
N ASN A 62 -3.35 -3.52 -13.34
CA ASN A 62 -3.71 -2.54 -14.25
C ASN A 62 -3.08 -2.85 -15.56
N VAL A 63 -2.07 -3.48 -15.55
CA VAL A 63 -1.39 -3.73 -16.72
C VAL A 63 -2.10 -4.59 -17.62
N LYS A 64 -2.65 -5.60 -17.13
CA LYS A 64 -3.29 -6.47 -17.93
C LYS A 64 -4.44 -5.88 -18.47
N LEU A 65 -5.04 -5.13 -17.76
CA LEU A 65 -6.17 -4.59 -18.19
C LEU A 65 -5.98 -3.85 -19.37
N GLU A 66 -5.08 -3.07 -19.40
CA GLU A 66 -4.94 -2.32 -20.44
C GLU A 66 -4.83 -3.00 -21.67
N ASP A 67 -4.41 -4.07 -21.70
CA ASP A 67 -4.27 -4.75 -22.84
C ASP A 67 -5.50 -4.98 -23.42
N ASN A 68 -6.32 -5.45 -22.79
CA ASN A 68 -7.52 -5.81 -23.29
C ASN A 68 -8.57 -5.10 -22.83
N PHE A 69 -8.59 -4.74 -22.01
CA PHE A 69 -9.66 -4.27 -21.54
C PHE A 69 -9.79 -3.04 -21.69
N VAL A 70 -8.98 -2.69 -21.72
CA VAL A 70 -8.90 -1.49 -21.91
C VAL A 70 -9.83 -1.29 -22.83
N LYS A 71 -9.84 -2.08 -23.57
CA LYS A 71 -10.69 -1.99 -24.43
C LYS A 71 -11.92 -2.03 -23.94
N LEU A 72 -12.10 -2.46 -23.00
CA LEU A 72 -13.28 -2.64 -22.49
C LEU A 72 -13.72 -1.38 -22.37
N ALA A 73 -12.94 -0.64 -22.36
CA ALA A 73 -13.37 0.65 -22.14
C ALA A 73 -13.89 1.17 -23.39
#